data_b9f194477842819c40719e71484f4c40
#
_entry.id   b9f194477842819c40719e71484f4c40
#
_cell.length_a   1.000
_cell.length_b   1.000
_cell.length_c   1.000
_cell.angle_alpha   90.00
_cell.angle_beta   90.00
_cell.angle_gamma   90.00
#
_symmetry.space_group_name_H-M   'P 1'
#
loop_
_entity.id
_entity.type
_entity.pdbx_description
1 polymer ?
#
loop_
_entity_poly.entity_id
_entity_poly.type
_entity_poly.pdbx_seq_one_letter_code
_entity_poly.pdbx_strand_id
1 'polypeptide(L)'
;MRTAISTTLTAAVAAVLLGWGGAAHAQNTAPAPARKPNILLIVSDDTGWGDLGAYLGGTRRGMPTPNMDELATEGMVFTNFYGQPSCTPGRAAIQTGRIPNRSGMTTVAFQGQGGGLPKAEWTLASVLKQGGYKTYFTGKWHLGEADYALPNAQGYDVMKYAFLYHLNAYTYGDPKWFPGMSPELRAMFERGTKGALSGNAGGPVKEDFKVNGEYVDTPDKGVVGIPFLDAYVEKAAEEFLEDAAKAPNTPFFINVNFMKNHQPNLPAPDFIGKSISKSKYADSVVELDTRIGNVLKKLDQLGLADNTLVVYTVDNGAWQDVYPDAGYTPFRGTKGTVREGGNLVPSMARWPGKIKAASKSDDIMGGLDLMATFASVAGVKLPEKDRDGQPIIFDSYDMAPVWLGKGEDPRKEWFYFTENELSPGAARVGNFKYVFNLRGDDGAHTGGLAVDTNLGWKGAEKYVATVPQVFDLPADPQERYDIFMTTFTESTWALVPANEAVTKLMKTYVQYPPRKPQSEAYSGPITLSQYERFKFMQNALKDQGFSLPLPTGN
;
A
#
# COMPACT_ATOMS: atom_id res chain seq x y z
N MET A 1 -63.04 -21.34 -41.74
CA MET A 1 -64.35 -20.63 -41.90
C MET A 1 -64.06 -19.20 -41.48
N ARG A 2 -63.92 -18.34 -42.45
CA ARG A 2 -64.90 -17.25 -42.79
C ARG A 2 -64.88 -16.18 -41.71
N THR A 3 -64.66 -14.88 -41.89
CA THR A 3 -64.69 -13.91 -42.99
C THR A 3 -64.40 -12.58 -42.26
N ALA A 4 -63.55 -11.78 -42.58
CA ALA A 4 -63.48 -10.75 -43.63
C ALA A 4 -64.39 -9.52 -43.43
N ILE A 5 -63.85 -8.39 -43.76
CA ILE A 5 -64.49 -7.19 -44.31
C ILE A 5 -64.79 -6.08 -43.28
N SER A 6 -64.52 -4.85 -43.43
CA SER A 6 -64.03 -3.94 -44.50
C SER A 6 -64.37 -2.51 -44.13
N THR A 7 -63.55 -1.56 -44.52
CA THR A 7 -63.86 -0.24 -45.15
C THR A 7 -64.60 0.83 -44.33
N THR A 8 -64.40 2.11 -44.41
CA THR A 8 -63.77 3.06 -45.36
C THR A 8 -63.89 4.47 -44.82
N LEU A 9 -62.95 5.34 -45.24
CA LEU A 9 -63.09 6.71 -45.79
C LEU A 9 -63.72 7.80 -44.92
N THR A 10 -63.24 8.91 -44.82
CA THR A 10 -62.78 10.13 -45.49
C THR A 10 -63.02 11.32 -44.58
N ALA A 11 -62.25 12.30 -44.46
CA ALA A 11 -62.17 13.51 -45.23
C ALA A 11 -61.13 14.51 -44.66
N ALA A 12 -60.43 15.15 -45.55
CA ALA A 12 -59.48 16.20 -45.32
C ALA A 12 -60.21 17.53 -45.03
N VAL A 13 -59.67 18.34 -44.10
CA VAL A 13 -59.83 19.82 -44.13
C VAL A 13 -58.45 20.43 -43.89
N ALA A 14 -57.97 21.13 -44.90
CA ALA A 14 -56.76 21.95 -44.86
C ALA A 14 -57.07 23.27 -44.13
N ALA A 15 -56.26 23.61 -43.13
CA ALA A 15 -56.15 24.99 -42.62
C ALA A 15 -54.68 25.40 -42.67
N VAL A 16 -54.32 26.24 -43.63
CA VAL A 16 -53.06 26.93 -43.71
C VAL A 16 -53.04 28.03 -42.66
N LEU A 17 -52.17 27.92 -41.69
CA LEU A 17 -51.77 29.05 -40.85
C LEU A 17 -50.26 29.21 -40.96
N LEU A 18 -49.83 30.26 -41.60
CA LEU A 18 -48.48 30.81 -41.62
C LEU A 18 -48.11 31.25 -40.20
N GLY A 19 -47.22 30.48 -39.57
CA GLY A 19 -46.61 30.83 -38.30
C GLY A 19 -45.10 30.92 -38.51
N TRP A 20 -44.54 32.07 -38.29
CA TRP A 20 -43.10 32.34 -38.27
C TRP A 20 -42.42 31.39 -37.30
N GLY A 21 -41.72 30.39 -37.80
CA GLY A 21 -40.85 29.53 -37.06
C GLY A 21 -39.50 30.22 -36.82
N GLY A 22 -39.29 30.74 -35.65
CA GLY A 22 -37.93 31.07 -35.21
C GLY A 22 -37.10 29.76 -35.13
N ALA A 23 -36.10 29.65 -35.95
CA ALA A 23 -35.11 28.56 -35.87
C ALA A 23 -34.36 28.71 -34.55
N ALA A 24 -34.77 27.93 -33.55
CA ALA A 24 -33.95 27.70 -32.38
C ALA A 24 -32.70 26.98 -32.86
N HIS A 25 -31.61 27.69 -32.95
CA HIS A 25 -30.28 27.07 -33.05
C HIS A 25 -30.06 26.24 -31.80
N ALA A 26 -30.28 24.94 -31.87
CA ALA A 26 -29.75 24.03 -30.91
C ALA A 26 -28.21 24.21 -30.95
N GLN A 27 -27.70 24.98 -30.03
CA GLN A 27 -26.26 24.99 -29.78
C GLN A 27 -25.87 23.54 -29.44
N ASN A 28 -25.22 22.92 -30.37
CA ASN A 28 -24.53 21.64 -30.18
C ASN A 28 -23.36 21.94 -29.24
N THR A 29 -23.65 22.10 -27.94
CA THR A 29 -22.61 22.17 -26.92
C THR A 29 -21.98 20.80 -26.90
N ALA A 30 -20.78 20.70 -27.47
CA ALA A 30 -19.94 19.54 -27.25
C ALA A 30 -19.93 19.24 -25.75
N PRO A 31 -20.10 17.97 -25.34
CA PRO A 31 -20.07 17.63 -23.93
C PRO A 31 -18.78 18.19 -23.33
N ALA A 32 -18.90 18.90 -22.22
CA ALA A 32 -17.74 19.42 -21.51
C ALA A 32 -16.74 18.25 -21.32
N PRO A 33 -15.44 18.46 -21.52
CA PRO A 33 -14.46 17.41 -21.34
C PRO A 33 -14.64 16.80 -19.95
N ALA A 34 -14.73 15.46 -19.90
CA ALA A 34 -14.94 14.74 -18.66
C ALA A 34 -13.87 15.18 -17.64
N ARG A 35 -14.29 15.64 -16.47
CA ARG A 35 -13.38 16.03 -15.40
C ARG A 35 -12.50 14.85 -15.04
N LYS A 36 -11.20 15.06 -14.89
CA LYS A 36 -10.29 14.06 -14.31
C LYS A 36 -10.79 13.72 -12.91
N PRO A 37 -10.78 12.43 -12.52
CA PRO A 37 -11.19 12.05 -11.17
C PRO A 37 -10.18 12.52 -10.14
N ASN A 38 -10.65 12.78 -8.95
CA ASN A 38 -9.82 12.93 -7.78
C ASN A 38 -9.40 11.56 -7.27
N ILE A 39 -8.32 11.50 -6.51
CA ILE A 39 -7.82 10.26 -5.92
C ILE A 39 -7.54 10.49 -4.43
N LEU A 40 -8.16 9.68 -3.59
CA LEU A 40 -7.91 9.62 -2.15
C LEU A 40 -7.37 8.25 -1.80
N LEU A 41 -6.09 8.19 -1.45
CA LEU A 41 -5.42 6.97 -0.98
C LEU A 41 -5.27 7.02 0.52
N ILE A 42 -5.84 6.04 1.22
CA ILE A 42 -5.75 5.86 2.67
C ILE A 42 -4.94 4.60 2.95
N VAL A 43 -3.88 4.74 3.73
CA VAL A 43 -3.01 3.63 4.12
C VAL A 43 -2.97 3.54 5.64
N SER A 44 -3.24 2.37 6.18
CA SER A 44 -2.98 2.06 7.59
C SER A 44 -1.72 1.20 7.75
N ASP A 45 -1.34 0.90 8.97
CA ASP A 45 -0.09 0.22 9.32
C ASP A 45 -0.38 -1.05 10.10
N ASP A 46 0.18 -2.18 9.69
CA ASP A 46 0.06 -3.48 10.36
C ASP A 46 -1.38 -3.99 10.60
N THR A 47 -2.39 -3.43 9.93
CA THR A 47 -3.77 -3.93 10.02
C THR A 47 -3.87 -5.28 9.35
N GLY A 48 -4.29 -6.29 10.11
CA GLY A 48 -4.39 -7.66 9.60
C GLY A 48 -5.56 -7.86 8.64
N TRP A 49 -5.38 -8.78 7.69
CA TRP A 49 -6.43 -9.16 6.72
C TRP A 49 -7.73 -9.59 7.41
N GLY A 50 -7.64 -10.25 8.56
CA GLY A 50 -8.78 -10.72 9.34
C GLY A 50 -9.24 -9.76 10.45
N ASP A 51 -8.84 -8.49 10.44
CA ASP A 51 -9.23 -7.54 11.48
C ASP A 51 -10.53 -6.79 11.16
N LEU A 52 -10.78 -6.50 9.88
CA LEU A 52 -11.91 -5.70 9.44
C LEU A 52 -13.18 -6.55 9.25
N GLY A 53 -14.35 -5.97 9.46
CA GLY A 53 -15.63 -6.65 9.29
C GLY A 53 -15.85 -7.19 7.87
N ALA A 54 -15.48 -6.42 6.86
CA ALA A 54 -15.52 -6.83 5.46
C ALA A 54 -14.63 -8.05 5.15
N TYR A 55 -13.67 -8.38 6.03
CA TYR A 55 -12.68 -9.46 5.92
C TYR A 55 -12.78 -10.49 7.07
N LEU A 56 -13.98 -10.76 7.57
CA LEU A 56 -14.29 -11.75 8.61
C LEU A 56 -14.00 -11.32 10.06
N GLY A 57 -13.39 -10.15 10.28
CA GLY A 57 -13.10 -9.59 11.61
C GLY A 57 -14.21 -8.70 12.16
N GLY A 58 -13.85 -7.48 12.49
CA GLY A 58 -14.78 -6.47 12.99
C GLY A 58 -15.44 -6.89 14.29
N THR A 59 -16.77 -6.82 14.35
CA THR A 59 -17.57 -7.19 15.51
C THR A 59 -17.30 -8.63 16.00
N ARG A 60 -17.00 -9.55 15.10
CA ARG A 60 -16.70 -10.96 15.46
C ARG A 60 -15.44 -11.09 16.31
N ARG A 61 -14.50 -10.17 16.15
CA ARG A 61 -13.28 -10.09 16.94
C ARG A 61 -13.35 -9.04 18.05
N GLY A 62 -14.53 -8.46 18.28
CA GLY A 62 -14.75 -7.46 19.31
C GLY A 62 -14.22 -6.07 18.99
N MET A 63 -13.98 -5.77 17.70
CA MET A 63 -13.50 -4.48 17.20
C MET A 63 -14.30 -4.05 15.96
N PRO A 64 -15.55 -3.56 16.12
CA PRO A 64 -16.41 -3.19 14.99
C PRO A 64 -15.76 -2.11 14.11
N THR A 65 -15.92 -2.29 12.79
CA THR A 65 -15.38 -1.37 11.76
C THR A 65 -16.48 -0.90 10.80
N PRO A 66 -17.55 -0.24 11.30
CA PRO A 66 -18.71 0.07 10.49
C PRO A 66 -18.42 0.99 9.30
N ASN A 67 -17.50 1.95 9.43
CA ASN A 67 -17.17 2.90 8.36
C ASN A 67 -16.37 2.23 7.22
N MET A 68 -15.43 1.35 7.56
CA MET A 68 -14.71 0.56 6.56
C MET A 68 -15.60 -0.52 5.94
N ASP A 69 -16.55 -1.08 6.70
CA ASP A 69 -17.55 -2.01 6.17
C ASP A 69 -18.51 -1.31 5.20
N GLU A 70 -18.87 -0.05 5.46
CA GLU A 70 -19.64 0.79 4.54
C GLU A 70 -18.86 1.06 3.25
N LEU A 71 -17.58 1.46 3.35
CA LEU A 71 -16.70 1.63 2.19
C LEU A 71 -16.65 0.37 1.33
N ALA A 72 -16.59 -0.81 1.95
CA ALA A 72 -16.62 -2.10 1.25
C ALA A 72 -17.95 -2.37 0.55
N THR A 73 -19.09 -2.00 1.16
CA THR A 73 -20.43 -2.18 0.56
C THR A 73 -20.71 -1.19 -0.55
N GLU A 74 -20.15 0.00 -0.50
CA GLU A 74 -20.24 1.01 -1.53
C GLU A 74 -19.25 0.83 -2.69
N GLY A 75 -18.28 -0.08 -2.51
CA GLY A 75 -17.18 -0.30 -3.44
C GLY A 75 -16.91 -1.77 -3.75
N MET A 76 -15.66 -2.06 -4.01
CA MET A 76 -15.12 -3.38 -4.31
C MET A 76 -14.11 -3.79 -3.25
N VAL A 77 -14.21 -5.03 -2.77
CA VAL A 77 -13.26 -5.66 -1.85
C VAL A 77 -12.29 -6.52 -2.65
N PHE A 78 -10.99 -6.40 -2.37
CA PHE A 78 -9.94 -7.19 -3.01
C PHE A 78 -9.47 -8.29 -2.06
N THR A 79 -9.64 -9.56 -2.44
CA THR A 79 -9.29 -10.69 -1.57
C THR A 79 -7.83 -11.14 -1.73
N ASN A 80 -7.21 -10.85 -2.87
CA ASN A 80 -5.82 -11.16 -3.20
C ASN A 80 -4.99 -9.88 -3.42
N PHE A 81 -5.08 -8.94 -2.48
CA PHE A 81 -4.28 -7.71 -2.52
C PHE A 81 -3.04 -7.86 -1.63
N TYR A 82 -1.87 -7.59 -2.20
CA TYR A 82 -0.59 -7.83 -1.57
C TYR A 82 0.12 -6.54 -1.15
N GLY A 83 0.62 -6.54 0.08
CA GLY A 83 1.64 -5.63 0.56
C GLY A 83 3.06 -6.12 0.25
N GLN A 84 4.01 -5.70 1.06
CA GLN A 84 5.40 -6.13 1.03
C GLN A 84 5.80 -6.64 2.44
N PRO A 85 7.00 -7.20 2.63
CA PRO A 85 7.34 -7.86 3.89
C PRO A 85 7.26 -6.94 5.13
N SER A 86 7.46 -5.63 4.97
CA SER A 86 7.41 -4.67 6.08
C SER A 86 7.14 -3.24 5.60
N CYS A 87 7.03 -2.30 6.54
CA CYS A 87 6.53 -0.94 6.28
C CYS A 87 7.31 -0.18 5.20
N THR A 88 8.64 -0.06 5.31
CA THR A 88 9.43 0.68 4.31
C THR A 88 9.34 0.06 2.93
N PRO A 89 9.57 -1.26 2.74
CA PRO A 89 9.33 -1.91 1.45
C PRO A 89 7.91 -1.72 0.93
N GLY A 90 6.89 -1.87 1.80
CA GLY A 90 5.48 -1.69 1.42
C GLY A 90 5.18 -0.28 0.94
N ARG A 91 5.61 0.71 1.70
CA ARG A 91 5.40 2.12 1.34
C ARG A 91 6.21 2.52 0.11
N ALA A 92 7.43 1.98 -0.08
CA ALA A 92 8.20 2.19 -1.29
C ALA A 92 7.48 1.61 -2.53
N ALA A 93 6.96 0.38 -2.42
CA ALA A 93 6.20 -0.24 -3.50
C ALA A 93 4.94 0.56 -3.86
N ILE A 94 4.16 1.00 -2.86
CA ILE A 94 2.98 1.86 -3.05
C ILE A 94 3.37 3.16 -3.75
N GLN A 95 4.42 3.85 -3.27
CA GLN A 95 4.80 5.15 -3.79
C GLN A 95 5.41 5.08 -5.19
N THR A 96 6.17 4.04 -5.51
CA THR A 96 6.97 3.99 -6.75
C THR A 96 6.41 3.06 -7.82
N GLY A 97 5.49 2.15 -7.49
CA GLY A 97 5.03 1.12 -8.43
C GLY A 97 6.12 0.11 -8.81
N ARG A 98 7.15 -0.03 -7.96
CA ARG A 98 8.31 -0.88 -8.23
C ARG A 98 8.58 -1.80 -7.05
N ILE A 99 9.10 -2.98 -7.31
CA ILE A 99 9.57 -3.84 -6.22
C ILE A 99 10.66 -3.12 -5.41
N PRO A 100 10.72 -3.31 -4.09
CA PRO A 100 11.63 -2.56 -3.21
C PRO A 100 13.11 -2.61 -3.64
N ASN A 101 13.53 -3.70 -4.24
CA ASN A 101 14.90 -3.89 -4.76
C ASN A 101 15.31 -2.86 -5.82
N ARG A 102 14.35 -2.33 -6.57
CA ARG A 102 14.61 -1.32 -7.61
C ARG A 102 15.00 0.02 -7.02
N SER A 103 14.41 0.37 -5.89
CA SER A 103 14.68 1.63 -5.18
C SER A 103 15.75 1.51 -4.10
N GLY A 104 16.10 0.28 -3.70
CA GLY A 104 16.99 0.03 -2.57
C GLY A 104 16.30 0.12 -1.20
N MET A 105 14.96 0.32 -1.17
CA MET A 105 14.18 0.43 0.08
C MET A 105 13.72 -0.94 0.55
N THR A 106 14.66 -1.84 0.83
CA THR A 106 14.43 -3.26 1.06
C THR A 106 14.29 -3.67 2.52
N THR A 107 14.48 -2.75 3.45
CA THR A 107 14.37 -3.00 4.90
C THR A 107 13.80 -1.79 5.61
N VAL A 108 13.34 -1.99 6.83
CA VAL A 108 12.79 -0.92 7.68
C VAL A 108 13.81 0.20 7.89
N ALA A 109 13.40 1.41 7.57
CA ALA A 109 14.16 2.63 7.79
C ALA A 109 14.02 3.09 9.25
N PHE A 110 15.14 3.30 9.93
CA PHE A 110 15.12 3.83 11.29
C PHE A 110 15.53 5.31 11.31
N GLN A 111 14.96 6.04 12.23
CA GLN A 111 15.26 7.47 12.42
C GLN A 111 16.71 7.66 12.91
N GLY A 112 17.34 8.78 12.54
CA GLY A 112 18.74 9.05 12.88
C GLY A 112 19.75 8.36 11.96
N GLN A 113 19.29 7.61 10.97
CA GLN A 113 20.15 6.88 10.03
C GLN A 113 20.46 7.66 8.75
N GLY A 114 19.74 8.75 8.47
CA GLY A 114 19.88 9.53 7.24
C GLY A 114 19.42 8.78 5.99
N GLY A 115 19.55 9.42 4.83
CA GLY A 115 19.20 8.81 3.55
C GLY A 115 17.70 8.69 3.29
N GLY A 116 17.32 7.79 2.39
CA GLY A 116 15.94 7.50 2.05
C GLY A 116 15.69 7.28 0.57
N LEU A 117 14.43 7.42 0.15
CA LEU A 117 14.00 7.20 -1.23
C LEU A 117 14.84 8.03 -2.22
N PRO A 118 15.47 7.40 -3.23
CA PRO A 118 16.32 8.11 -4.17
C PRO A 118 15.61 9.25 -4.89
N LYS A 119 16.33 10.36 -5.15
CA LYS A 119 15.81 11.49 -5.95
C LYS A 119 15.37 11.08 -7.35
N ALA A 120 16.01 10.05 -7.90
CA ALA A 120 15.73 9.54 -9.23
C ALA A 120 14.38 8.82 -9.34
N GLU A 121 13.79 8.37 -8.22
CA GLU A 121 12.54 7.64 -8.25
C GLU A 121 11.35 8.54 -8.60
N TRP A 122 10.43 7.99 -9.40
CA TRP A 122 9.10 8.53 -9.57
C TRP A 122 8.19 8.04 -8.45
N THR A 123 7.43 8.95 -7.88
CA THR A 123 6.39 8.64 -6.88
C THR A 123 5.00 8.83 -7.48
N LEU A 124 3.96 8.28 -6.83
CA LEU A 124 2.56 8.55 -7.19
C LEU A 124 2.32 10.06 -7.37
N ALA A 125 2.78 10.86 -6.41
CA ALA A 125 2.61 12.31 -6.47
C ALA A 125 3.30 12.92 -7.69
N SER A 126 4.58 12.61 -7.93
CA SER A 126 5.34 13.19 -9.04
C SER A 126 4.82 12.77 -10.42
N VAL A 127 4.26 11.56 -10.55
CA VAL A 127 3.60 11.09 -11.78
C VAL A 127 2.27 11.80 -11.98
N LEU A 128 1.41 11.87 -10.95
CA LEU A 128 0.10 12.49 -11.05
C LEU A 128 0.18 14.01 -11.29
N LYS A 129 1.21 14.68 -10.79
CA LYS A 129 1.49 16.09 -11.12
C LYS A 129 1.64 16.34 -12.62
N GLN A 130 2.16 15.39 -13.38
CA GLN A 130 2.22 15.52 -14.85
C GLN A 130 0.82 15.58 -15.48
N GLY A 131 -0.17 15.03 -14.77
CA GLY A 131 -1.58 15.11 -15.13
C GLY A 131 -2.31 16.37 -14.62
N GLY A 132 -1.60 17.31 -13.97
CA GLY A 132 -2.18 18.54 -13.42
C GLY A 132 -2.84 18.34 -12.04
N TYR A 133 -2.54 17.25 -11.34
CA TYR A 133 -3.04 17.00 -9.99
C TYR A 133 -2.33 17.89 -8.97
N LYS A 134 -3.08 18.44 -8.02
CA LYS A 134 -2.54 18.97 -6.78
C LYS A 134 -2.39 17.84 -5.77
N THR A 135 -1.22 17.75 -5.15
CA THR A 135 -0.82 16.55 -4.40
C THR A 135 -0.56 16.86 -2.94
N TYR A 136 -1.11 16.02 -2.03
CA TYR A 136 -1.08 16.24 -0.59
C TYR A 136 -0.66 14.97 0.14
N PHE A 137 0.12 15.14 1.22
CA PHE A 137 0.59 14.06 2.07
C PHE A 137 0.42 14.38 3.55
N THR A 138 -0.06 13.40 4.32
CA THR A 138 -0.08 13.45 5.79
C THR A 138 0.18 12.07 6.40
N GLY A 139 0.78 12.06 7.60
CA GLY A 139 1.00 10.86 8.39
C GLY A 139 2.35 10.18 8.15
N LYS A 140 2.38 8.86 8.33
CA LYS A 140 3.61 8.06 8.28
C LYS A 140 4.19 7.97 6.87
N TRP A 141 5.43 8.48 6.69
CA TRP A 141 6.17 8.40 5.43
C TRP A 141 7.02 7.14 5.31
N HIS A 142 7.92 6.94 6.24
CA HIS A 142 8.82 5.79 6.39
C HIS A 142 9.74 5.48 5.19
N LEU A 143 10.05 6.47 4.37
CA LEU A 143 10.93 6.36 3.20
C LEU A 143 12.17 7.25 3.28
N GLY A 144 12.65 7.50 4.50
CA GLY A 144 13.87 8.26 4.74
C GLY A 144 13.64 9.67 5.26
N GLU A 145 14.71 10.25 5.82
CA GLU A 145 14.69 11.52 6.55
C GLU A 145 15.60 12.58 5.95
N ALA A 146 16.40 12.24 4.94
CA ALA A 146 17.15 13.23 4.20
C ALA A 146 16.19 14.21 3.51
N ASP A 147 16.57 15.47 3.42
CA ASP A 147 15.71 16.52 2.86
C ASP A 147 15.19 16.18 1.45
N TYR A 148 16.01 15.49 0.65
CA TYR A 148 15.61 15.04 -0.69
C TYR A 148 14.60 13.90 -0.68
N ALA A 149 14.52 13.15 0.41
CA ALA A 149 13.65 11.98 0.54
C ALA A 149 12.28 12.32 1.16
N LEU A 150 12.09 13.53 1.67
CA LEU A 150 10.82 13.94 2.27
C LEU A 150 9.69 14.06 1.24
N PRO A 151 8.42 13.89 1.63
CA PRO A 151 7.29 13.93 0.70
C PRO A 151 7.26 15.18 -0.19
N ASN A 152 7.52 16.37 0.37
CA ASN A 152 7.53 17.63 -0.40
C ASN A 152 8.66 17.71 -1.43
N ALA A 153 9.76 16.98 -1.26
CA ALA A 153 10.83 16.83 -2.24
C ALA A 153 10.55 15.70 -3.24
N GLN A 154 9.69 14.76 -2.86
CA GLN A 154 9.30 13.58 -3.64
C GLN A 154 7.99 13.75 -4.43
N GLY A 155 7.56 15.00 -4.65
CA GLY A 155 6.48 15.32 -5.57
C GLY A 155 5.20 15.85 -4.94
N TYR A 156 5.03 15.76 -3.63
CA TYR A 156 3.86 16.32 -2.96
C TYR A 156 3.93 17.84 -2.88
N ASP A 157 2.85 18.54 -3.29
CA ASP A 157 2.76 19.99 -3.23
C ASP A 157 2.66 20.48 -1.79
N VAL A 158 1.93 19.75 -0.97
CA VAL A 158 1.69 20.05 0.44
C VAL A 158 1.95 18.81 1.28
N MET A 159 2.78 18.97 2.28
CA MET A 159 3.03 17.98 3.33
C MET A 159 2.64 18.58 4.67
N LYS A 160 1.81 17.87 5.46
CA LYS A 160 1.40 18.33 6.79
C LYS A 160 1.42 17.16 7.78
N TYR A 161 2.02 17.40 8.96
CA TYR A 161 2.18 16.40 10.01
C TYR A 161 2.75 15.07 9.50
N ALA A 162 3.68 15.13 8.55
CA ALA A 162 4.39 13.95 8.10
C ALA A 162 5.42 13.53 9.15
N PHE A 163 5.43 12.27 9.53
CA PHE A 163 6.45 11.73 10.43
C PHE A 163 7.14 10.53 9.80
N LEU A 164 8.44 10.47 10.01
CA LEU A 164 9.24 9.45 9.39
C LEU A 164 8.92 8.07 9.97
N TYR A 165 9.08 7.96 11.31
CA TYR A 165 8.90 6.71 12.04
C TYR A 165 8.51 7.02 13.49
N HIS A 166 7.28 6.72 13.84
CA HIS A 166 6.70 7.12 15.13
C HIS A 166 7.36 6.47 16.37
N LEU A 167 7.92 5.27 16.22
CA LEU A 167 8.52 4.57 17.35
C LEU A 167 9.78 5.24 17.89
N ASN A 168 10.58 5.83 17.04
CA ASN A 168 11.88 6.38 17.44
C ASN A 168 11.77 7.55 18.38
N ALA A 169 10.79 8.41 18.15
CA ALA A 169 10.55 9.56 19.00
C ALA A 169 10.27 9.17 20.46
N TYR A 170 9.75 7.97 20.62
CA TYR A 170 9.32 7.44 21.91
C TYR A 170 10.32 6.44 22.51
N THR A 171 11.04 5.68 21.69
CA THR A 171 11.88 4.59 22.19
C THR A 171 13.29 5.01 22.59
N TYR A 172 13.83 6.06 21.98
CA TYR A 172 15.23 6.39 22.18
C TYR A 172 15.48 7.62 23.06
N GLY A 173 14.52 8.53 23.15
CA GLY A 173 14.66 9.77 23.91
C GLY A 173 14.14 9.68 25.34
N ASP A 174 13.19 8.80 25.66
CA ASP A 174 12.51 8.80 26.94
C ASP A 174 13.20 7.90 28.00
N PRO A 175 13.74 8.50 29.10
CA PRO A 175 14.35 7.74 30.21
C PRO A 175 13.42 6.75 30.88
N LYS A 176 12.10 6.97 30.81
CA LYS A 176 11.10 6.08 31.39
C LYS A 176 11.09 4.70 30.71
N TRP A 177 11.31 4.67 29.39
CA TRP A 177 11.31 3.44 28.60
C TRP A 177 12.69 2.78 28.56
N PHE A 178 13.76 3.58 28.56
CA PHE A 178 15.15 3.11 28.51
C PHE A 178 16.00 3.77 29.58
N PRO A 179 15.72 3.51 30.86
CA PRO A 179 16.46 4.17 31.95
C PRO A 179 17.95 3.83 31.99
N GLY A 180 18.33 2.66 31.46
CA GLY A 180 19.72 2.22 31.39
C GLY A 180 20.52 2.70 30.18
N MET A 181 19.91 3.50 29.29
CA MET A 181 20.61 4.05 28.13
C MET A 181 21.61 5.13 28.57
N SER A 182 22.87 5.05 28.09
CA SER A 182 23.86 6.08 28.42
C SER A 182 23.45 7.45 27.91
N PRO A 183 23.84 8.54 28.58
CA PRO A 183 23.56 9.90 28.12
C PRO A 183 24.08 10.19 26.69
N GLU A 184 25.24 9.65 26.35
CA GLU A 184 25.87 9.83 25.04
C GLU A 184 25.04 9.16 23.94
N LEU A 185 24.61 7.92 24.16
CA LEU A 185 23.76 7.17 23.22
C LEU A 185 22.41 7.85 23.06
N ARG A 186 21.81 8.28 24.16
CA ARG A 186 20.55 9.05 24.17
C ARG A 186 20.68 10.32 23.33
N ALA A 187 21.71 11.12 23.58
CA ALA A 187 21.97 12.35 22.83
C ALA A 187 22.22 12.10 21.32
N MET A 188 22.77 10.94 20.97
CA MET A 188 22.93 10.54 19.57
C MET A 188 21.58 10.32 18.89
N PHE A 189 20.68 9.59 19.53
CA PHE A 189 19.33 9.35 18.99
C PHE A 189 18.48 10.62 18.95
N GLU A 190 18.53 11.45 20.00
CA GLU A 190 17.78 12.70 20.08
C GLU A 190 18.18 13.68 18.97
N ARG A 191 19.46 13.76 18.60
CA ARG A 191 19.93 14.61 17.50
C ARG A 191 19.37 14.21 16.13
N GLY A 192 19.16 12.91 15.90
CA GLY A 192 18.61 12.38 14.66
C GLY A 192 17.07 12.36 14.62
N THR A 193 16.43 12.53 15.76
CA THR A 193 14.97 12.38 15.85
C THR A 193 14.26 13.64 15.38
N LYS A 194 13.57 13.54 14.24
CA LYS A 194 12.62 14.55 13.77
C LYS A 194 11.21 14.19 14.25
N GLY A 195 10.42 15.19 14.59
CA GLY A 195 9.00 15.03 14.93
C GLY A 195 8.10 15.01 13.70
N ALA A 196 6.89 15.54 13.85
CA ALA A 196 5.98 15.75 12.74
C ALA A 196 6.40 16.98 11.93
N LEU A 197 6.41 16.83 10.61
CA LEU A 197 6.96 17.82 9.68
C LEU A 197 5.85 18.36 8.77
N SER A 198 5.90 19.67 8.50
CA SER A 198 5.06 20.32 7.48
C SER A 198 5.91 21.14 6.53
N GLY A 199 5.46 21.24 5.28
CA GLY A 199 6.14 22.03 4.24
C GLY A 199 5.46 21.91 2.88
N ASN A 200 5.85 22.78 1.98
CA ASN A 200 5.38 22.78 0.59
C ASN A 200 6.51 22.36 -0.36
N ALA A 201 6.16 21.94 -1.58
CA ALA A 201 7.13 21.63 -2.63
C ALA A 201 8.09 22.80 -2.84
N GLY A 202 9.40 22.49 -2.80
CA GLY A 202 10.47 23.50 -3.00
C GLY A 202 10.60 24.55 -1.89
N GLY A 203 9.82 24.44 -0.82
CA GLY A 203 9.85 25.35 0.33
C GLY A 203 10.57 24.76 1.55
N PRO A 204 10.73 25.56 2.60
CA PRO A 204 11.29 25.10 3.86
C PRO A 204 10.36 24.10 4.54
N VAL A 205 10.97 23.17 5.27
CA VAL A 205 10.28 22.21 6.12
C VAL A 205 10.35 22.71 7.56
N LYS A 206 9.19 22.69 8.23
CA LYS A 206 9.04 23.04 9.64
C LYS A 206 8.72 21.79 10.45
N GLU A 207 9.36 21.63 11.58
CA GLU A 207 8.92 20.67 12.60
C GLU A 207 7.81 21.33 13.42
N ASP A 208 6.62 20.72 13.39
CA ASP A 208 5.44 21.24 14.10
C ASP A 208 5.49 20.89 15.58
N PHE A 209 5.88 19.65 15.88
CA PHE A 209 6.04 19.15 17.24
C PHE A 209 6.91 17.88 17.27
N LYS A 210 7.55 17.63 18.41
CA LYS A 210 8.18 16.34 18.73
C LYS A 210 7.13 15.32 19.11
N VAL A 211 7.43 14.06 18.85
CA VAL A 211 6.57 12.93 19.19
C VAL A 211 7.17 12.16 20.37
N ASN A 212 6.35 11.76 21.34
CA ASN A 212 6.74 10.86 22.42
C ASN A 212 5.69 9.78 22.68
N GLY A 213 5.94 8.87 23.62
CA GLY A 213 5.04 7.77 23.96
C GLY A 213 3.97 8.11 25.01
N GLU A 214 3.84 9.35 25.42
CA GLU A 214 2.96 9.74 26.53
C GLU A 214 1.59 10.21 26.06
N TYR A 215 0.62 10.19 26.97
CA TYR A 215 -0.71 10.78 26.75
C TYR A 215 -0.64 12.31 26.95
N VAL A 216 0.09 12.98 26.08
CA VAL A 216 0.29 14.43 26.09
C VAL A 216 -0.08 15.01 24.71
N ASP A 217 -0.85 16.08 24.72
CA ASP A 217 -1.23 16.84 23.53
C ASP A 217 -0.99 18.32 23.80
N THR A 218 0.24 18.75 23.60
CA THR A 218 0.68 20.14 23.83
C THR A 218 1.51 20.65 22.65
N PRO A 219 0.89 20.79 21.45
CA PRO A 219 1.61 21.25 20.26
C PRO A 219 2.16 22.67 20.40
N ASP A 220 1.52 23.52 21.23
CA ASP A 220 2.01 24.83 21.62
C ASP A 220 3.33 24.79 22.41
N LYS A 221 3.59 23.69 23.11
CA LYS A 221 4.87 23.40 23.78
C LYS A 221 5.81 22.51 22.94
N GLY A 222 5.40 22.22 21.71
CA GLY A 222 6.19 21.44 20.76
C GLY A 222 6.23 19.93 21.01
N VAL A 223 5.25 19.35 21.75
CA VAL A 223 5.21 17.91 22.04
C VAL A 223 3.78 17.36 21.85
N VAL A 224 3.68 16.29 21.09
CA VAL A 224 2.45 15.49 20.93
C VAL A 224 2.79 14.01 21.09
N GLY A 225 2.00 13.30 21.87
CA GLY A 225 2.18 11.86 22.08
C GLY A 225 1.60 11.00 20.96
N ILE A 226 2.16 9.82 20.79
CA ILE A 226 1.69 8.80 19.82
C ILE A 226 0.17 8.59 19.88
N PRO A 227 -0.50 8.56 21.05
CA PRO A 227 -1.97 8.42 21.10
C PRO A 227 -2.74 9.41 20.24
N PHE A 228 -2.21 10.60 20.03
CA PHE A 228 -2.90 11.71 19.36
C PHE A 228 -2.50 11.87 17.88
N LEU A 229 -1.46 11.19 17.39
CA LEU A 229 -0.92 11.44 16.04
C LEU A 229 -1.97 11.29 14.94
N ASP A 230 -2.79 10.24 15.00
CA ASP A 230 -3.78 10.00 13.96
C ASP A 230 -4.93 11.01 13.97
N ALA A 231 -5.15 11.72 15.07
CA ALA A 231 -6.04 12.87 15.10
C ALA A 231 -5.49 14.05 14.27
N TYR A 232 -4.18 14.27 14.30
CA TYR A 232 -3.52 15.27 13.45
C TYR A 232 -3.51 14.86 11.98
N VAL A 233 -3.36 13.57 11.69
CA VAL A 233 -3.46 13.02 10.33
C VAL A 233 -4.86 13.22 9.76
N GLU A 234 -5.91 12.88 10.53
CA GLU A 234 -7.32 13.12 10.18
C GLU A 234 -7.56 14.61 9.90
N LYS A 235 -7.18 15.48 10.84
CA LYS A 235 -7.31 16.93 10.69
C LYS A 235 -6.65 17.45 9.42
N ALA A 236 -5.42 17.02 9.13
CA ALA A 236 -4.73 17.43 7.91
C ALA A 236 -5.45 16.94 6.65
N ALA A 237 -5.97 15.71 6.65
CA ALA A 237 -6.75 15.18 5.53
C ALA A 237 -8.02 15.98 5.26
N GLU A 238 -8.74 16.36 6.33
CA GLU A 238 -9.93 17.23 6.21
C GLU A 238 -9.58 18.63 5.66
N GLU A 239 -8.50 19.25 6.16
CA GLU A 239 -8.02 20.53 5.64
C GLU A 239 -7.59 20.45 4.16
N PHE A 240 -7.01 19.33 3.73
CA PHE A 240 -6.66 19.10 2.32
C PHE A 240 -7.90 18.99 1.44
N LEU A 241 -8.94 18.30 1.91
CA LEU A 241 -10.22 18.21 1.22
C LEU A 241 -10.90 19.59 1.11
N GLU A 242 -10.86 20.40 2.17
CA GLU A 242 -11.37 21.77 2.16
C GLU A 242 -10.59 22.68 1.20
N ASP A 243 -9.26 22.52 1.13
CA ASP A 243 -8.44 23.26 0.18
C ASP A 243 -8.73 22.84 -1.26
N ALA A 244 -8.85 21.53 -1.51
CA ALA A 244 -9.21 20.99 -2.82
C ALA A 244 -10.60 21.45 -3.29
N ALA A 245 -11.57 21.55 -2.38
CA ALA A 245 -12.94 22.03 -2.69
C ALA A 245 -12.96 23.49 -3.20
N LYS A 246 -11.98 24.32 -2.81
CA LYS A 246 -11.84 25.70 -3.30
C LYS A 246 -11.38 25.77 -4.77
N ALA A 247 -10.83 24.69 -5.31
CA ALA A 247 -10.33 24.60 -6.67
C ALA A 247 -11.00 23.46 -7.46
N PRO A 248 -12.32 23.50 -7.71
CA PRO A 248 -13.11 22.35 -8.18
C PRO A 248 -12.72 21.85 -9.58
N ASN A 249 -11.93 22.62 -10.34
CA ASN A 249 -11.45 22.24 -11.66
C ASN A 249 -10.04 21.63 -11.63
N THR A 250 -9.37 21.63 -10.49
CA THR A 250 -8.05 21.03 -10.31
C THR A 250 -8.23 19.67 -9.64
N PRO A 251 -7.89 18.56 -10.31
CA PRO A 251 -7.97 17.25 -9.67
C PRO A 251 -6.95 17.17 -8.54
N PHE A 252 -7.27 16.43 -7.48
CA PHE A 252 -6.36 16.22 -6.36
C PHE A 252 -5.95 14.76 -6.22
N PHE A 253 -4.76 14.58 -5.67
CA PHE A 253 -4.29 13.34 -5.07
C PHE A 253 -3.97 13.59 -3.60
N ILE A 254 -4.75 13.02 -2.71
CA ILE A 254 -4.52 13.06 -1.26
C ILE A 254 -4.08 11.69 -0.80
N ASN A 255 -2.92 11.61 -0.14
CA ASN A 255 -2.40 10.40 0.47
C ASN A 255 -2.38 10.54 1.99
N VAL A 256 -3.26 9.81 2.66
CA VAL A 256 -3.46 9.81 4.11
C VAL A 256 -2.86 8.54 4.68
N ASN A 257 -1.89 8.67 5.58
CA ASN A 257 -1.14 7.54 6.11
C ASN A 257 -1.28 7.48 7.64
N PHE A 258 -2.28 6.75 8.11
CA PHE A 258 -2.46 6.50 9.54
C PHE A 258 -1.37 5.57 10.07
N MET A 259 -0.96 5.74 11.32
CA MET A 259 0.02 4.87 11.95
C MET A 259 -0.63 3.66 12.64
N LYS A 260 -1.92 3.74 12.97
CA LYS A 260 -2.63 2.61 13.56
C LYS A 260 -2.86 1.54 12.47
N ASN A 261 -2.68 0.25 12.79
CA ASN A 261 -2.57 -0.31 14.13
C ASN A 261 -1.13 -0.77 14.49
N HIS A 262 -0.10 -0.07 14.05
CA HIS A 262 1.26 -0.41 14.43
C HIS A 262 1.45 -0.25 15.95
N GLN A 263 2.23 -1.15 16.56
CA GLN A 263 2.59 -0.98 17.97
C GLN A 263 3.47 0.26 18.20
N PRO A 264 3.51 0.82 19.43
CA PRO A 264 2.68 0.45 20.57
C PRO A 264 1.23 0.82 20.34
N ASN A 265 0.33 -0.10 20.67
CA ASN A 265 -1.11 0.13 20.57
C ASN A 265 -1.54 1.09 21.67
N LEU A 266 -1.55 2.36 21.35
CA LEU A 266 -1.91 3.46 22.24
C LEU A 266 -3.11 4.21 21.62
N PRO A 267 -4.34 3.75 21.85
CA PRO A 267 -5.53 4.44 21.38
C PRO A 267 -5.61 5.83 22.04
N ALA A 268 -6.18 6.81 21.33
CA ALA A 268 -6.47 8.10 21.91
C ALA A 268 -7.42 7.96 23.13
N PRO A 269 -7.39 8.88 24.11
CA PRO A 269 -8.15 8.76 25.36
C PRO A 269 -9.63 8.44 25.16
N ASP A 270 -10.26 9.05 24.15
CA ASP A 270 -11.68 8.86 23.84
C ASP A 270 -12.02 7.46 23.33
N PHE A 271 -11.03 6.70 22.90
CA PHE A 271 -11.20 5.35 22.36
C PHE A 271 -10.82 4.23 23.33
N ILE A 272 -10.20 4.56 24.47
CA ILE A 272 -9.85 3.57 25.49
C ILE A 272 -11.13 2.88 26.00
N GLY A 273 -11.18 1.54 25.86
CA GLY A 273 -12.30 0.71 26.27
C GLY A 273 -13.54 0.81 25.37
N LYS A 274 -13.44 1.39 24.17
CA LYS A 274 -14.57 1.52 23.22
C LYS A 274 -14.83 0.26 22.42
N SER A 275 -13.83 -0.58 22.21
CA SER A 275 -14.02 -1.88 21.56
C SER A 275 -14.81 -2.83 22.46
N ILE A 276 -15.43 -3.83 21.86
CA ILE A 276 -16.15 -4.89 22.58
C ILE A 276 -15.16 -5.74 23.41
N SER A 277 -14.00 -6.05 22.82
CA SER A 277 -12.94 -6.83 23.47
C SER A 277 -12.14 -6.04 24.51
N LYS A 278 -12.19 -4.71 24.48
CA LYS A 278 -11.47 -3.79 25.38
C LYS A 278 -9.95 -4.01 25.42
N SER A 279 -9.38 -4.61 24.36
CA SER A 279 -7.94 -4.68 24.19
C SER A 279 -7.43 -3.39 23.54
N LYS A 280 -6.18 -3.03 23.82
CA LYS A 280 -5.57 -1.82 23.23
C LYS A 280 -5.53 -1.87 21.70
N TYR A 281 -5.26 -3.06 21.14
CA TYR A 281 -5.29 -3.26 19.70
C TYR A 281 -6.68 -3.00 19.13
N ALA A 282 -7.71 -3.63 19.70
CA ALA A 282 -9.08 -3.47 19.23
C ALA A 282 -9.61 -2.03 19.40
N ASP A 283 -9.25 -1.33 20.48
CA ASP A 283 -9.56 0.08 20.67
C ASP A 283 -8.89 0.95 19.58
N SER A 284 -7.64 0.60 19.20
CA SER A 284 -6.92 1.26 18.10
C SER A 284 -7.57 1.00 16.73
N VAL A 285 -8.12 -0.20 16.49
CA VAL A 285 -8.87 -0.51 15.27
C VAL A 285 -10.17 0.31 15.19
N VAL A 286 -10.90 0.43 16.30
CA VAL A 286 -12.13 1.26 16.39
C VAL A 286 -11.80 2.73 16.16
N GLU A 287 -10.68 3.22 16.69
CA GLU A 287 -10.19 4.56 16.44
C GLU A 287 -9.88 4.76 14.94
N LEU A 288 -9.11 3.86 14.33
CA LEU A 288 -8.77 3.93 12.92
C LEU A 288 -10.02 3.98 12.03
N ASP A 289 -10.98 3.08 12.28
CA ASP A 289 -12.26 3.05 11.56
C ASP A 289 -13.01 4.38 11.66
N THR A 290 -13.09 4.93 12.88
CA THR A 290 -13.78 6.21 13.12
C THR A 290 -13.09 7.36 12.37
N ARG A 291 -11.76 7.43 12.41
CA ARG A 291 -11.01 8.49 11.73
C ARG A 291 -11.13 8.40 10.21
N ILE A 292 -11.07 7.20 9.65
CA ILE A 292 -11.33 6.97 8.23
C ILE A 292 -12.75 7.40 7.88
N GLY A 293 -13.73 7.02 8.69
CA GLY A 293 -15.13 7.44 8.53
C GLY A 293 -15.31 8.96 8.52
N ASN A 294 -14.60 9.69 9.39
CA ASN A 294 -14.64 11.15 9.42
C ASN A 294 -14.09 11.77 8.13
N VAL A 295 -12.96 11.26 7.62
CA VAL A 295 -12.39 11.71 6.33
C VAL A 295 -13.35 11.45 5.17
N LEU A 296 -13.97 10.26 5.11
CA LEU A 296 -14.95 9.92 4.07
C LEU A 296 -16.20 10.80 4.16
N LYS A 297 -16.73 11.01 5.36
CA LYS A 297 -17.85 11.91 5.61
C LYS A 297 -17.54 13.36 5.20
N LYS A 298 -16.32 13.83 5.45
CA LYS A 298 -15.89 15.16 5.00
C LYS A 298 -15.86 15.24 3.47
N LEU A 299 -15.37 14.21 2.80
CA LEU A 299 -15.38 14.11 1.33
C LEU A 299 -16.81 14.22 0.77
N ASP A 300 -17.76 13.53 1.40
CA ASP A 300 -19.19 13.57 1.01
C ASP A 300 -19.81 14.95 1.27
N GLN A 301 -19.56 15.53 2.44
CA GLN A 301 -20.06 16.86 2.81
C GLN A 301 -19.60 17.98 1.87
N LEU A 302 -18.41 17.84 1.31
CA LEU A 302 -17.86 18.78 0.33
C LEU A 302 -18.33 18.53 -1.10
N GLY A 303 -19.17 17.52 -1.34
CA GLY A 303 -19.69 17.15 -2.66
C GLY A 303 -18.61 16.64 -3.62
N LEU A 304 -17.52 16.07 -3.09
CA LEU A 304 -16.38 15.61 -3.87
C LEU A 304 -16.45 14.10 -4.19
N ALA A 305 -17.28 13.35 -3.49
CA ALA A 305 -17.30 11.88 -3.52
C ALA A 305 -17.56 11.29 -4.90
N ASP A 306 -18.54 11.83 -5.66
CA ASP A 306 -18.96 11.28 -6.96
C ASP A 306 -17.83 11.25 -7.99
N ASN A 307 -16.87 12.19 -7.89
CA ASN A 307 -15.72 12.25 -8.79
C ASN A 307 -14.42 11.87 -8.11
N THR A 308 -14.47 11.09 -7.04
CA THR A 308 -13.28 10.66 -6.29
C THR A 308 -13.16 9.14 -6.27
N LEU A 309 -12.02 8.64 -6.77
CA LEU A 309 -11.58 7.27 -6.51
C LEU A 309 -10.98 7.22 -5.11
N VAL A 310 -11.64 6.55 -4.19
CA VAL A 310 -11.13 6.25 -2.84
C VAL A 310 -10.53 4.85 -2.83
N VAL A 311 -9.31 4.72 -2.33
CA VAL A 311 -8.65 3.42 -2.13
C VAL A 311 -8.13 3.35 -0.70
N TYR A 312 -8.48 2.26 0.00
CA TYR A 312 -7.90 1.90 1.28
C TYR A 312 -7.01 0.68 1.12
N THR A 313 -5.84 0.68 1.76
CA THR A 313 -4.93 -0.46 1.81
C THR A 313 -4.02 -0.40 3.04
N VAL A 314 -3.16 -1.41 3.18
CA VAL A 314 -2.15 -1.53 4.24
C VAL A 314 -0.79 -1.80 3.60
N ASP A 315 0.29 -1.42 4.25
CA ASP A 315 1.64 -1.52 3.73
C ASP A 315 2.22 -2.94 3.77
N ASN A 316 1.87 -3.74 4.80
CA ASN A 316 2.29 -5.13 4.98
C ASN A 316 1.24 -5.93 5.75
N GLY A 317 1.40 -7.25 5.77
CA GLY A 317 0.54 -8.14 6.52
C GLY A 317 0.59 -7.95 8.05
N ALA A 318 -0.31 -8.61 8.76
CA ALA A 318 -0.44 -8.50 10.21
C ALA A 318 0.87 -8.77 10.95
N TRP A 319 1.17 -7.93 11.95
CA TRP A 319 2.27 -8.18 12.87
C TRP A 319 1.78 -8.95 14.09
N GLN A 320 1.99 -10.26 14.09
CA GLN A 320 1.50 -11.16 15.14
C GLN A 320 2.48 -11.35 16.32
N ASP A 321 3.75 -10.98 16.14
CA ASP A 321 4.79 -11.19 17.17
C ASP A 321 4.58 -10.36 18.44
N VAL A 322 3.67 -9.40 18.41
CA VAL A 322 3.36 -8.50 19.53
C VAL A 322 2.12 -8.91 20.33
N TYR A 323 1.70 -10.17 20.18
CA TYR A 323 0.59 -10.73 20.95
C TYR A 323 0.69 -10.41 22.45
N PRO A 324 -0.42 -10.10 23.16
CA PRO A 324 -1.83 -10.26 22.74
C PRO A 324 -2.40 -9.06 21.96
N ASP A 325 -1.75 -7.91 21.93
CA ASP A 325 -2.20 -6.71 21.23
C ASP A 325 -1.71 -6.70 19.77
N ALA A 326 -2.15 -7.69 19.00
CA ALA A 326 -1.65 -7.98 17.65
C ALA A 326 -2.77 -8.06 16.61
N GLY A 327 -2.43 -7.76 15.36
CA GLY A 327 -3.26 -7.99 14.20
C GLY A 327 -3.51 -9.48 13.94
N TYR A 328 -4.51 -9.78 13.13
CA TYR A 328 -4.87 -11.15 12.80
C TYR A 328 -5.01 -11.36 11.30
N THR A 329 -4.51 -12.51 10.87
CA THR A 329 -4.75 -13.06 9.54
C THR A 329 -5.13 -14.54 9.65
N PRO A 330 -6.06 -15.04 8.82
CA PRO A 330 -6.36 -16.49 8.77
C PRO A 330 -5.31 -17.26 7.99
N PHE A 331 -4.38 -16.59 7.34
CA PHE A 331 -3.32 -17.18 6.53
C PHE A 331 -2.09 -17.48 7.39
N ARG A 332 -1.22 -18.34 6.88
CA ARG A 332 0.04 -18.68 7.55
C ARG A 332 1.02 -17.53 7.55
N GLY A 333 1.81 -17.40 8.60
CA GLY A 333 2.88 -16.42 8.73
C GLY A 333 2.41 -15.04 9.18
N THR A 334 3.35 -14.12 9.26
CA THR A 334 3.21 -12.77 9.80
C THR A 334 4.10 -11.81 9.03
N LYS A 335 4.00 -10.51 9.28
CA LYS A 335 4.91 -9.47 8.81
C LYS A 335 6.37 -9.94 8.82
N GLY A 336 7.11 -9.70 7.76
CA GLY A 336 8.50 -10.10 7.58
C GLY A 336 8.70 -11.47 6.93
N THR A 337 7.64 -12.27 6.76
CA THR A 337 7.72 -13.60 6.14
C THR A 337 7.29 -13.57 4.68
N VAL A 338 7.64 -14.62 3.92
CA VAL A 338 7.16 -14.82 2.55
C VAL A 338 5.80 -15.52 2.49
N ARG A 339 5.19 -15.81 3.63
CA ARG A 339 3.90 -16.48 3.73
C ARG A 339 2.74 -15.52 3.41
N GLU A 340 1.58 -16.09 3.06
CA GLU A 340 0.40 -15.29 2.71
C GLU A 340 0.02 -14.30 3.83
N GLY A 341 0.10 -14.72 5.10
CA GLY A 341 -0.23 -13.87 6.24
C GLY A 341 0.68 -12.66 6.43
N GLY A 342 1.90 -12.71 5.89
CA GLY A 342 2.84 -11.59 5.91
C GLY A 342 2.66 -10.61 4.75
N ASN A 343 1.92 -10.99 3.71
CA ASN A 343 1.83 -10.24 2.47
C ASN A 343 0.39 -9.89 2.06
N LEU A 344 -0.61 -10.74 2.33
CA LEU A 344 -2.01 -10.41 2.07
C LEU A 344 -2.50 -9.35 3.06
N VAL A 345 -3.06 -8.27 2.51
CA VAL A 345 -3.58 -7.14 3.26
C VAL A 345 -5.03 -6.84 2.88
N PRO A 346 -5.85 -6.30 3.79
CA PRO A 346 -7.17 -5.82 3.43
C PRO A 346 -7.02 -4.58 2.53
N SER A 347 -7.76 -4.58 1.43
CA SER A 347 -7.81 -3.45 0.51
C SER A 347 -9.15 -3.36 -0.19
N MET A 348 -9.61 -2.14 -0.42
CA MET A 348 -10.89 -1.88 -1.07
C MET A 348 -10.86 -0.56 -1.84
N ALA A 349 -11.71 -0.45 -2.87
CA ALA A 349 -11.83 0.75 -3.66
C ALA A 349 -13.29 1.13 -3.87
N ARG A 350 -13.61 2.43 -3.74
CA ARG A 350 -14.91 3.02 -4.02
C ARG A 350 -14.76 4.13 -5.07
N TRP A 351 -15.59 4.06 -6.08
CA TRP A 351 -15.78 5.16 -7.03
C TRP A 351 -17.23 5.14 -7.52
N PRO A 352 -18.08 6.02 -6.99
CA PRO A 352 -19.51 6.02 -7.29
C PRO A 352 -19.81 6.04 -8.79
N GLY A 353 -20.70 5.16 -9.24
CA GLY A 353 -21.08 5.05 -10.65
C GLY A 353 -19.99 4.51 -11.60
N LYS A 354 -18.82 4.15 -11.10
CA LYS A 354 -17.70 3.57 -11.88
C LYS A 354 -17.33 2.17 -11.42
N ILE A 355 -17.05 2.01 -10.14
CA ILE A 355 -16.80 0.70 -9.53
C ILE A 355 -18.15 0.17 -9.04
N LYS A 356 -18.44 -1.10 -9.34
CA LYS A 356 -19.68 -1.75 -8.92
C LYS A 356 -19.70 -1.91 -7.39
N ALA A 357 -20.70 -1.33 -6.74
CA ALA A 357 -20.91 -1.47 -5.31
C ALA A 357 -21.14 -2.94 -4.90
N ALA A 358 -20.76 -3.28 -3.66
CA ALA A 358 -20.85 -4.61 -3.06
C ALA A 358 -20.23 -5.73 -3.92
N SER A 359 -19.16 -5.41 -4.66
CA SER A 359 -18.44 -6.36 -5.50
C SER A 359 -17.16 -6.86 -4.84
N LYS A 360 -16.63 -7.94 -5.37
CA LYS A 360 -15.36 -8.54 -4.94
C LYS A 360 -14.51 -8.88 -6.15
N SER A 361 -13.19 -8.78 -6.00
CA SER A 361 -12.22 -9.32 -6.94
C SER A 361 -11.24 -10.22 -6.18
N ASP A 362 -10.97 -11.38 -6.76
CA ASP A 362 -9.94 -12.33 -6.34
C ASP A 362 -8.71 -12.31 -7.27
N ASP A 363 -8.64 -11.33 -8.15
CA ASP A 363 -7.50 -11.10 -9.03
C ASP A 363 -6.25 -10.77 -8.22
N ILE A 364 -5.08 -11.20 -8.73
CA ILE A 364 -3.80 -10.91 -8.09
C ILE A 364 -3.45 -9.45 -8.30
N MET A 365 -3.32 -8.69 -7.23
CA MET A 365 -2.90 -7.29 -7.28
C MET A 365 -2.20 -6.87 -5.98
N GLY A 366 -1.62 -5.70 -5.94
CA GLY A 366 -1.00 -5.20 -4.72
C GLY A 366 -0.68 -3.72 -4.74
N GLY A 367 -0.07 -3.25 -3.64
CA GLY A 367 0.25 -1.84 -3.46
C GLY A 367 1.06 -1.23 -4.61
N LEU A 368 1.95 -2.01 -5.23
CA LEU A 368 2.73 -1.52 -6.37
C LEU A 368 1.91 -1.30 -7.66
N ASP A 369 0.72 -1.91 -7.77
CA ASP A 369 -0.16 -1.72 -8.95
C ASP A 369 -0.92 -0.38 -8.93
N LEU A 370 -0.91 0.31 -7.77
CA LEU A 370 -1.52 1.63 -7.65
C LEU A 370 -0.89 2.66 -8.59
N MET A 371 0.41 2.55 -8.89
CA MET A 371 1.11 3.48 -9.78
C MET A 371 0.52 3.45 -11.19
N ALA A 372 0.48 2.30 -11.85
CA ALA A 372 -0.05 2.20 -13.20
C ALA A 372 -1.56 2.44 -13.24
N THR A 373 -2.29 1.96 -12.22
CA THR A 373 -3.74 2.15 -12.11
C THR A 373 -4.11 3.62 -11.96
N PHE A 374 -3.45 4.36 -11.05
CA PHE A 374 -3.75 5.78 -10.87
C PHE A 374 -3.29 6.64 -12.06
N ALA A 375 -2.15 6.29 -12.67
CA ALA A 375 -1.71 6.94 -13.90
C ALA A 375 -2.74 6.76 -15.04
N SER A 376 -3.25 5.55 -15.22
CA SER A 376 -4.30 5.22 -16.20
C SER A 376 -5.58 6.00 -15.94
N VAL A 377 -6.09 5.98 -14.71
CA VAL A 377 -7.29 6.71 -14.29
C VAL A 377 -7.13 8.23 -14.49
N ALA A 378 -5.93 8.76 -14.24
CA ALA A 378 -5.59 10.17 -14.44
C ALA A 378 -5.32 10.55 -15.91
N GLY A 379 -5.23 9.57 -16.81
CA GLY A 379 -4.82 9.80 -18.20
C GLY A 379 -3.37 10.27 -18.32
N VAL A 380 -2.48 9.74 -17.50
CA VAL A 380 -1.05 10.04 -17.48
C VAL A 380 -0.27 8.83 -17.97
N LYS A 381 0.66 9.03 -18.90
CA LYS A 381 1.59 7.98 -19.32
C LYS A 381 2.71 7.84 -18.28
N LEU A 382 3.04 6.61 -17.90
CA LEU A 382 4.19 6.37 -17.02
C LEU A 382 5.50 6.75 -17.73
N PRO A 383 6.45 7.38 -17.02
CA PRO A 383 7.74 7.75 -17.59
C PRO A 383 8.56 6.53 -18.02
N GLU A 384 9.29 6.66 -19.11
CA GLU A 384 10.22 5.62 -19.61
C GLU A 384 11.64 5.76 -19.03
N LYS A 385 11.91 6.90 -18.39
CA LYS A 385 13.17 7.23 -17.73
C LYS A 385 12.92 7.69 -16.30
N ASP A 386 13.86 7.41 -15.42
CA ASP A 386 13.87 7.97 -14.09
C ASP A 386 14.14 9.49 -14.12
N ARG A 387 14.09 10.15 -12.97
CA ARG A 387 14.25 11.61 -12.90
C ARG A 387 15.69 12.08 -13.20
N ASP A 388 16.65 11.16 -13.25
CA ASP A 388 18.04 11.40 -13.68
C ASP A 388 18.27 11.03 -15.15
N GLY A 389 17.23 10.62 -15.86
CA GLY A 389 17.26 10.33 -17.30
C GLY A 389 17.69 8.89 -17.66
N GLN A 390 17.84 8.00 -16.67
CA GLN A 390 18.16 6.60 -16.90
C GLN A 390 16.90 5.78 -17.21
N PRO A 391 17.00 4.71 -18.00
CA PRO A 391 15.87 3.82 -18.25
C PRO A 391 15.28 3.27 -16.95
N ILE A 392 13.94 3.26 -16.84
CA ILE A 392 13.22 2.76 -15.69
C ILE A 392 12.20 1.69 -16.09
N ILE A 393 11.97 0.73 -15.20
CA ILE A 393 10.87 -0.23 -15.29
C ILE A 393 9.96 -0.06 -14.09
N PHE A 394 8.65 -0.05 -14.33
CA PHE A 394 7.63 -0.20 -13.29
C PHE A 394 7.21 -1.66 -13.23
N ASP A 395 7.14 -2.22 -12.02
CA ASP A 395 6.63 -3.58 -11.80
C ASP A 395 5.09 -3.56 -11.60
N SER A 396 4.48 -2.45 -11.89
CA SER A 396 3.07 -2.09 -11.72
C SER A 396 2.25 -2.45 -12.95
N TYR A 397 1.08 -3.04 -12.74
CA TYR A 397 0.08 -3.29 -13.78
C TYR A 397 -1.12 -2.35 -13.61
N ASP A 398 -1.74 -1.95 -14.72
CA ASP A 398 -2.98 -1.17 -14.70
C ASP A 398 -4.18 -2.06 -14.37
N MET A 399 -4.69 -1.93 -13.15
CA MET A 399 -5.86 -2.66 -12.67
C MET A 399 -7.18 -1.92 -12.89
N ALA A 400 -7.15 -0.71 -13.45
CA ALA A 400 -8.37 0.06 -13.71
C ALA A 400 -9.39 -0.69 -14.58
N PRO A 401 -9.02 -1.42 -15.65
CA PRO A 401 -9.97 -2.22 -16.42
C PRO A 401 -10.69 -3.28 -15.57
N VAL A 402 -9.99 -3.94 -14.64
CA VAL A 402 -10.56 -4.92 -13.71
C VAL A 402 -11.52 -4.23 -12.73
N TRP A 403 -11.09 -3.15 -12.09
CA TRP A 403 -11.90 -2.40 -11.12
C TRP A 403 -13.19 -1.84 -11.73
N LEU A 404 -13.13 -1.47 -13.01
CA LEU A 404 -14.27 -0.94 -13.76
C LEU A 404 -15.12 -2.03 -14.43
N GLY A 405 -14.80 -3.31 -14.25
CA GLY A 405 -15.50 -4.43 -14.89
C GLY A 405 -15.40 -4.45 -16.41
N LYS A 406 -14.29 -3.95 -16.96
CA LYS A 406 -14.07 -3.76 -18.40
C LYS A 406 -12.92 -4.58 -18.98
N GLY A 407 -12.23 -5.36 -18.19
CA GLY A 407 -11.06 -6.12 -18.63
C GLY A 407 -10.74 -7.29 -17.73
N GLU A 408 -9.82 -8.11 -18.19
CA GLU A 408 -9.26 -9.23 -17.45
C GLU A 408 -8.04 -8.79 -16.65
N ASP A 409 -7.73 -9.55 -15.59
CA ASP A 409 -6.56 -9.36 -14.76
C ASP A 409 -5.25 -9.45 -15.60
N PRO A 410 -4.47 -8.37 -15.67
CA PRO A 410 -3.21 -8.37 -16.39
C PRO A 410 -2.07 -9.03 -15.62
N ARG A 411 -2.22 -9.20 -14.29
CA ARG A 411 -1.19 -9.77 -13.41
C ARG A 411 -1.44 -11.26 -13.21
N LYS A 412 -0.45 -12.08 -13.55
CA LYS A 412 -0.51 -13.55 -13.36
C LYS A 412 0.53 -14.05 -12.36
N GLU A 413 1.43 -13.17 -11.92
CA GLU A 413 2.58 -13.50 -11.09
C GLU A 413 2.72 -12.51 -9.94
N TRP A 414 3.10 -13.01 -8.75
CA TRP A 414 3.49 -12.20 -7.61
C TRP A 414 4.79 -12.72 -7.02
N PHE A 415 5.70 -11.81 -6.65
CA PHE A 415 6.99 -12.16 -6.04
C PHE A 415 7.05 -11.67 -4.61
N TYR A 416 7.38 -12.57 -3.70
CA TYR A 416 7.50 -12.30 -2.28
C TYR A 416 8.98 -12.14 -1.93
N PHE A 417 9.29 -11.05 -1.26
CA PHE A 417 10.64 -10.79 -0.79
C PHE A 417 10.68 -10.86 0.73
N THR A 418 11.83 -11.19 1.29
CA THR A 418 12.14 -10.88 2.67
C THR A 418 13.01 -9.63 2.71
N GLU A 419 13.16 -9.02 3.87
CA GLU A 419 13.99 -7.84 3.99
C GLU A 419 15.43 -8.08 3.58
N ASN A 420 16.03 -7.10 2.92
CA ASN A 420 17.41 -7.13 2.40
C ASN A 420 17.70 -8.25 1.38
N GLU A 421 16.69 -8.90 0.82
CA GLU A 421 16.89 -9.91 -0.21
C GLU A 421 16.86 -9.31 -1.62
N LEU A 422 17.75 -9.78 -2.48
CA LEU A 422 17.81 -9.37 -3.89
C LEU A 422 16.99 -10.29 -4.80
N SER A 423 16.82 -11.54 -4.40
CA SER A 423 15.99 -12.52 -5.10
C SER A 423 14.70 -12.76 -4.32
N PRO A 424 13.60 -13.12 -4.99
CA PRO A 424 12.38 -13.45 -4.27
C PRO A 424 12.56 -14.69 -3.39
N GLY A 425 11.98 -14.68 -2.20
CA GLY A 425 11.90 -15.82 -1.31
C GLY A 425 10.76 -16.78 -1.66
N ALA A 426 9.76 -16.29 -2.38
CA ALA A 426 8.68 -17.07 -2.96
C ALA A 426 8.15 -16.40 -4.24
N ALA A 427 7.45 -17.19 -5.06
CA ALA A 427 6.71 -16.69 -6.22
C ALA A 427 5.32 -17.33 -6.24
N ARG A 428 4.31 -16.57 -6.63
CA ARG A 428 2.98 -17.06 -6.97
C ARG A 428 2.80 -16.97 -8.49
N VAL A 429 2.33 -18.05 -9.11
CA VAL A 429 1.96 -18.07 -10.52
C VAL A 429 0.55 -18.66 -10.60
N GLY A 430 -0.42 -17.82 -10.94
CA GLY A 430 -1.84 -18.20 -10.86
C GLY A 430 -2.23 -18.67 -9.45
N ASN A 431 -2.69 -19.90 -9.35
CA ASN A 431 -3.13 -20.50 -8.09
C ASN A 431 -1.98 -21.07 -7.24
N PHE A 432 -0.82 -21.32 -7.84
CA PHE A 432 0.27 -22.01 -7.19
C PHE A 432 1.31 -21.06 -6.63
N LYS A 433 1.71 -21.33 -5.40
CA LYS A 433 2.80 -20.62 -4.72
C LYS A 433 4.00 -21.55 -4.51
N TYR A 434 5.17 -21.00 -4.79
CA TYR A 434 6.46 -21.68 -4.73
C TYR A 434 7.32 -20.97 -3.70
N VAL A 435 7.73 -21.66 -2.65
CA VAL A 435 8.53 -21.08 -1.56
C VAL A 435 9.94 -21.60 -1.62
N PHE A 436 10.90 -20.69 -1.84
CA PHE A 436 12.32 -20.98 -1.96
C PHE A 436 13.10 -20.65 -0.68
N ASN A 437 12.61 -19.70 0.11
CA ASN A 437 13.25 -19.19 1.30
C ASN A 437 12.23 -19.03 2.43
N LEU A 438 12.46 -19.75 3.52
CA LEU A 438 11.57 -19.83 4.67
C LEU A 438 11.96 -18.89 5.81
N ARG A 439 12.63 -17.77 5.51
CA ARG A 439 13.00 -16.84 6.56
C ARG A 439 11.80 -16.48 7.43
N GLY A 440 11.99 -16.58 8.74
CA GLY A 440 11.05 -16.13 9.74
C GLY A 440 9.83 -16.99 9.93
N ASP A 441 9.76 -18.15 9.29
CA ASP A 441 8.64 -19.06 9.50
C ASP A 441 9.10 -20.50 9.39
N ASP A 442 9.19 -21.14 10.50
CA ASP A 442 9.13 -22.58 10.54
C ASP A 442 7.76 -23.10 10.97
N GLY A 443 6.84 -22.21 11.37
CA GLY A 443 5.44 -22.54 11.69
C GLY A 443 5.21 -23.81 12.50
N ALA A 444 6.23 -24.65 12.55
CA ALA A 444 6.20 -25.97 13.19
C ALA A 444 6.09 -25.84 14.71
N HIS A 445 6.73 -24.82 15.28
CA HIS A 445 6.76 -24.61 16.72
C HIS A 445 5.54 -23.88 17.26
N THR A 446 4.85 -23.14 16.43
CA THR A 446 3.72 -22.31 16.85
C THR A 446 2.37 -22.78 16.29
N GLY A 447 2.31 -24.01 15.79
CA GLY A 447 1.12 -24.54 15.14
C GLY A 447 0.78 -23.83 13.82
N GLY A 448 1.75 -23.20 13.18
CA GLY A 448 1.60 -22.49 11.92
C GLY A 448 1.00 -21.07 12.06
N LEU A 449 0.93 -20.53 13.27
CA LEU A 449 0.28 -19.25 13.53
C LEU A 449 1.23 -18.07 13.53
N ALA A 450 2.46 -18.23 14.00
CA ALA A 450 3.39 -17.13 14.14
C ALA A 450 4.83 -17.58 13.93
N VAL A 451 5.67 -16.63 13.71
CA VAL A 451 7.12 -16.71 13.82
C VAL A 451 7.50 -17.09 15.24
N ASP A 452 8.66 -17.69 15.44
CA ASP A 452 9.24 -17.80 16.77
C ASP A 452 9.35 -16.40 17.39
N THR A 453 8.52 -16.15 18.40
CA THR A 453 8.42 -14.85 19.06
C THR A 453 9.70 -14.41 19.76
N ASN A 454 10.63 -15.33 20.03
CA ASN A 454 11.94 -14.99 20.59
C ASN A 454 12.87 -14.32 19.56
N LEU A 455 12.61 -14.54 18.27
CA LEU A 455 13.37 -13.98 17.16
C LEU A 455 12.67 -12.79 16.50
N GLY A 456 11.39 -12.61 16.79
CA GLY A 456 10.55 -11.59 16.19
C GLY A 456 10.53 -11.68 14.67
N TRP A 457 10.17 -10.60 14.02
CA TRP A 457 10.14 -10.50 12.57
C TRP A 457 11.52 -10.71 11.88
N LYS A 458 12.61 -10.73 12.62
CA LYS A 458 13.94 -11.12 12.12
C LYS A 458 14.02 -12.60 11.79
N GLY A 459 13.18 -13.40 12.40
CA GLY A 459 13.00 -14.81 12.12
C GLY A 459 14.17 -15.69 12.48
N ALA A 460 13.96 -16.98 12.29
CA ALA A 460 14.98 -18.02 12.40
C ALA A 460 16.02 -17.94 11.26
N GLU A 461 17.01 -18.79 11.32
CA GLU A 461 17.98 -18.94 10.23
C GLU A 461 17.27 -19.16 8.88
N LYS A 462 17.87 -18.62 7.84
CA LYS A 462 17.36 -18.77 6.49
C LYS A 462 17.48 -20.21 6.06
N TYR A 463 16.36 -20.80 5.71
CA TYR A 463 16.34 -22.08 5.01
C TYR A 463 16.19 -21.81 3.51
N VAL A 464 17.14 -22.30 2.73
CA VAL A 464 17.06 -22.28 1.26
C VAL A 464 16.73 -23.68 0.80
N ALA A 465 15.54 -23.87 0.26
CA ALA A 465 15.11 -25.16 -0.23
C ALA A 465 15.90 -25.57 -1.49
N THR A 466 16.39 -26.80 -1.55
CA THR A 466 16.94 -27.40 -2.77
C THR A 466 15.86 -27.52 -3.84
N VAL A 467 14.64 -27.83 -3.41
CA VAL A 467 13.43 -27.86 -4.23
C VAL A 467 12.38 -27.00 -3.52
N PRO A 468 11.70 -26.08 -4.20
CA PRO A 468 10.70 -25.22 -3.56
C PRO A 468 9.54 -26.03 -3.00
N GLN A 469 8.98 -25.57 -1.88
CA GLN A 469 7.66 -26.02 -1.47
C GLN A 469 6.63 -25.49 -2.44
N VAL A 470 5.59 -26.27 -2.76
CA VAL A 470 4.53 -25.88 -3.69
C VAL A 470 3.17 -26.01 -3.01
N PHE A 471 2.41 -24.92 -3.04
CA PHE A 471 1.08 -24.85 -2.43
C PHE A 471 0.03 -24.44 -3.46
N ASP A 472 -1.12 -25.11 -3.45
CA ASP A 472 -2.32 -24.70 -4.18
C ASP A 472 -3.13 -23.76 -3.26
N LEU A 473 -2.99 -22.45 -3.42
CA LEU A 473 -3.56 -21.46 -2.49
C LEU A 473 -5.09 -21.50 -2.37
N PRO A 474 -5.89 -21.71 -3.44
CA PRO A 474 -7.33 -21.89 -3.32
C PRO A 474 -7.74 -23.09 -2.47
N ALA A 475 -7.01 -24.21 -2.58
CA ALA A 475 -7.28 -25.43 -1.83
C ALA A 475 -6.65 -25.41 -0.43
N ASP A 476 -5.49 -24.76 -0.30
CA ASP A 476 -4.70 -24.68 0.93
C ASP A 476 -4.23 -23.25 1.22
N PRO A 477 -5.13 -22.33 1.59
CA PRO A 477 -4.79 -20.94 1.86
C PRO A 477 -3.88 -20.76 3.08
N GLN A 478 -3.66 -21.82 3.86
CA GLN A 478 -2.78 -21.84 5.03
C GLN A 478 -1.40 -22.43 4.72
N GLU A 479 -1.12 -22.77 3.46
CA GLU A 479 0.19 -23.27 3.04
C GLU A 479 0.69 -24.46 3.91
N ARG A 480 -0.20 -25.44 4.18
CA ARG A 480 0.09 -26.60 5.05
C ARG A 480 0.57 -27.82 4.31
N TYR A 481 0.12 -27.98 3.06
CA TYR A 481 0.32 -29.21 2.29
C TYR A 481 1.18 -28.95 1.06
N ASP A 482 2.46 -29.25 1.17
CA ASP A 482 3.37 -29.20 0.03
C ASP A 482 3.01 -30.31 -0.98
N ILE A 483 2.33 -29.90 -2.05
CA ILE A 483 1.87 -30.84 -3.08
C ILE A 483 3.03 -31.48 -3.86
N PHE A 484 4.19 -30.82 -3.92
CA PHE A 484 5.35 -31.39 -4.58
C PHE A 484 5.83 -32.65 -3.85
N MET A 485 5.77 -32.66 -2.51
CA MET A 485 6.19 -33.84 -1.73
C MET A 485 5.08 -34.87 -1.58
N THR A 486 3.82 -34.45 -1.51
CA THR A 486 2.70 -35.38 -1.30
C THR A 486 2.27 -36.10 -2.57
N THR A 487 2.49 -35.48 -3.74
CA THR A 487 2.13 -36.05 -5.06
C THR A 487 3.32 -35.95 -6.04
N PHE A 488 4.52 -36.30 -5.60
CA PHE A 488 5.78 -36.04 -6.30
C PHE A 488 5.76 -36.42 -7.78
N THR A 489 5.31 -37.61 -8.11
CA THR A 489 5.30 -38.11 -9.51
C THR A 489 4.33 -37.35 -10.41
N GLU A 490 3.28 -36.78 -9.85
CA GLU A 490 2.22 -36.05 -10.56
C GLU A 490 2.45 -34.56 -10.58
N SER A 491 3.31 -34.03 -9.70
CA SER A 491 3.49 -32.59 -9.44
C SER A 491 4.81 -32.02 -9.93
N THR A 492 5.66 -32.80 -10.59
CA THR A 492 6.96 -32.33 -11.13
C THR A 492 6.85 -31.19 -12.13
N TRP A 493 5.73 -31.12 -12.87
CA TRP A 493 5.42 -30.03 -13.79
C TRP A 493 5.38 -28.65 -13.10
N ALA A 494 5.04 -28.64 -11.80
CA ALA A 494 4.84 -27.40 -11.05
C ALA A 494 6.11 -26.53 -10.97
N LEU A 495 7.30 -27.12 -11.10
CA LEU A 495 8.55 -26.36 -11.06
C LEU A 495 8.77 -25.47 -12.28
N VAL A 496 8.19 -25.82 -13.43
CA VAL A 496 8.41 -25.10 -14.69
C VAL A 496 7.88 -23.65 -14.62
N PRO A 497 6.61 -23.39 -14.25
CA PRO A 497 6.10 -22.02 -14.17
C PRO A 497 6.89 -21.13 -13.19
N ALA A 498 7.33 -21.69 -12.05
CA ALA A 498 8.13 -20.96 -11.09
C ALA A 498 9.48 -20.53 -11.65
N ASN A 499 10.19 -21.46 -12.30
CA ASN A 499 11.48 -21.17 -12.90
C ASN A 499 11.37 -20.13 -14.02
N GLU A 500 10.33 -20.21 -14.85
CA GLU A 500 10.06 -19.23 -15.90
C GLU A 500 9.80 -17.84 -15.31
N ALA A 501 8.91 -17.73 -14.31
CA ALA A 501 8.57 -16.47 -13.68
C ALA A 501 9.78 -15.82 -13.01
N VAL A 502 10.52 -16.56 -12.20
CA VAL A 502 11.73 -16.05 -11.52
C VAL A 502 12.80 -15.68 -12.53
N THR A 503 13.03 -16.49 -13.55
CA THR A 503 14.01 -16.19 -14.61
C THR A 503 13.62 -14.91 -15.36
N LYS A 504 12.36 -14.73 -15.69
CA LYS A 504 11.83 -13.52 -16.34
C LYS A 504 12.09 -12.29 -15.47
N LEU A 505 11.79 -12.35 -14.17
CA LEU A 505 12.08 -11.27 -13.23
C LEU A 505 13.59 -10.97 -13.20
N MET A 506 14.44 -11.99 -13.03
CA MET A 506 15.88 -11.81 -12.91
C MET A 506 16.52 -11.25 -14.20
N LYS A 507 16.00 -11.61 -15.37
CA LYS A 507 16.42 -11.02 -16.64
C LYS A 507 16.19 -9.51 -16.69
N THR A 508 15.14 -8.99 -16.03
CA THR A 508 14.93 -7.55 -15.93
C THR A 508 16.02 -6.84 -15.14
N TYR A 509 16.72 -7.53 -14.22
CA TYR A 509 17.83 -6.96 -13.47
C TYR A 509 19.09 -6.74 -14.30
N VAL A 510 19.20 -7.38 -15.46
CA VAL A 510 20.29 -7.13 -16.41
C VAL A 510 20.19 -5.71 -16.96
N GLN A 511 18.99 -5.30 -17.33
CA GLN A 511 18.73 -3.97 -17.88
C GLN A 511 18.45 -2.92 -16.81
N TYR A 512 17.82 -3.32 -15.72
CA TYR A 512 17.39 -2.48 -14.60
C TYR A 512 17.91 -3.07 -13.29
N PRO A 513 19.21 -2.93 -13.01
CA PRO A 513 19.82 -3.56 -11.83
C PRO A 513 19.23 -3.01 -10.54
N PRO A 514 19.13 -3.87 -9.49
CA PRO A 514 18.71 -3.42 -8.18
C PRO A 514 19.66 -2.36 -7.64
N ARG A 515 19.12 -1.40 -6.89
CA ARG A 515 19.93 -0.37 -6.22
C ARG A 515 20.39 -0.84 -4.85
N LYS A 516 21.58 -0.41 -4.46
CA LYS A 516 21.97 -0.48 -3.05
C LYS A 516 21.15 0.52 -2.24
N PRO A 517 20.85 0.21 -0.97
CA PRO A 517 20.26 1.19 -0.06
C PRO A 517 21.10 2.45 0.00
N GLN A 518 20.44 3.60 0.01
CA GLN A 518 21.05 4.94 -0.18
C GLN A 518 21.77 5.51 1.04
N SER A 519 21.73 4.86 2.19
CA SER A 519 22.45 5.31 3.36
C SER A 519 23.24 4.18 3.98
N GLU A 520 24.33 4.53 4.63
CA GLU A 520 25.14 3.56 5.37
C GLU A 520 24.33 2.77 6.39
N ALA A 521 23.28 3.35 6.90
CA ALA A 521 22.46 2.75 7.93
C ALA A 521 21.29 1.90 7.39
N TYR A 522 20.80 2.17 6.18
CA TYR A 522 19.87 1.28 5.49
C TYR A 522 20.59 0.15 4.78
N SER A 523 21.89 0.24 4.63
CA SER A 523 22.75 -0.82 4.14
C SER A 523 23.02 -1.82 5.26
N GLY A 524 22.00 -2.50 5.75
CA GLY A 524 22.27 -3.77 6.44
C GLY A 524 23.27 -4.56 5.58
N PRO A 525 24.28 -5.19 6.16
CA PRO A 525 25.27 -5.90 5.38
C PRO A 525 24.57 -6.90 4.48
N ILE A 526 24.91 -6.91 3.20
CA ILE A 526 24.55 -8.05 2.34
C ILE A 526 25.07 -9.26 3.07
N THR A 527 24.18 -10.08 3.63
CA THR A 527 24.59 -11.28 4.34
C THR A 527 25.29 -12.24 3.36
N LEU A 528 26.18 -13.06 3.84
CA LEU A 528 26.87 -14.06 3.00
C LEU A 528 25.87 -14.89 2.19
N SER A 529 24.76 -15.28 2.80
CA SER A 529 23.71 -16.05 2.11
C SER A 529 23.01 -15.26 1.00
N GLN A 530 22.79 -13.95 1.17
CA GLN A 530 22.25 -13.10 0.10
C GLN A 530 23.22 -13.00 -1.07
N TYR A 531 24.50 -12.82 -0.75
CA TYR A 531 25.56 -12.77 -1.75
C TYR A 531 25.68 -14.10 -2.51
N GLU A 532 25.65 -15.22 -1.83
CA GLU A 532 25.70 -16.55 -2.43
C GLU A 532 24.50 -16.82 -3.33
N ARG A 533 23.29 -16.47 -2.90
CA ARG A 533 22.08 -16.60 -3.73
C ARG A 533 22.16 -15.71 -4.97
N PHE A 534 22.59 -14.47 -4.80
CA PHE A 534 22.76 -13.56 -5.93
C PHE A 534 23.80 -14.11 -6.92
N LYS A 535 24.90 -14.64 -6.43
CA LYS A 535 25.92 -15.28 -7.24
C LYS A 535 25.42 -16.53 -7.96
N PHE A 536 24.62 -17.35 -7.29
CA PHE A 536 23.95 -18.50 -7.92
C PHE A 536 23.08 -18.02 -9.10
N MET A 537 22.27 -17.00 -8.90
CA MET A 537 21.44 -16.41 -9.95
C MET A 537 22.27 -15.80 -11.08
N GLN A 538 23.37 -15.12 -10.77
CA GLN A 538 24.31 -14.61 -11.79
C GLN A 538 24.84 -15.75 -12.66
N ASN A 539 25.24 -16.86 -12.04
CA ASN A 539 25.76 -18.02 -12.78
C ASN A 539 24.69 -18.67 -13.65
N ALA A 540 23.49 -18.89 -13.10
CA ALA A 540 22.37 -19.46 -13.85
C ALA A 540 21.97 -18.62 -15.06
N LEU A 541 22.05 -17.28 -14.97
CA LEU A 541 21.80 -16.38 -16.09
C LEU A 541 22.98 -16.33 -17.06
N LYS A 542 24.21 -16.41 -16.58
CA LYS A 542 25.40 -16.45 -17.42
C LYS A 542 25.40 -17.67 -18.33
N ASP A 543 24.97 -18.82 -17.85
CA ASP A 543 24.83 -20.04 -18.65
C ASP A 543 23.78 -19.90 -19.77
N GLN A 544 22.87 -18.94 -19.63
CA GLN A 544 21.89 -18.56 -20.66
C GLN A 544 22.35 -17.36 -21.52
N GLY A 545 23.61 -16.92 -21.38
CA GLY A 545 24.18 -15.80 -22.15
C GLY A 545 23.87 -14.40 -21.59
N PHE A 546 23.38 -14.30 -20.34
CA PHE A 546 23.09 -13.01 -19.70
C PHE A 546 24.16 -12.69 -18.64
N SER A 547 24.49 -11.40 -18.53
CA SER A 547 25.34 -10.89 -17.46
C SER A 547 24.49 -10.08 -16.48
N LEU A 548 24.31 -10.59 -15.26
CA LEU A 548 23.63 -9.89 -14.19
C LEU A 548 24.67 -9.05 -13.41
N PRO A 549 24.59 -7.71 -13.48
CA PRO A 549 25.51 -6.85 -12.74
C PRO A 549 25.27 -6.97 -11.23
N LEU A 550 26.30 -6.68 -10.45
CA LEU A 550 26.12 -6.45 -9.01
C LEU A 550 25.23 -5.24 -8.79
N PRO A 551 24.51 -5.18 -7.66
CA PRO A 551 23.73 -4.00 -7.30
C PRO A 551 24.60 -2.75 -7.37
N THR A 552 24.14 -1.77 -8.13
CA THR A 552 24.84 -0.49 -8.28
C THR A 552 24.69 0.35 -7.00
N GLY A 553 25.77 0.96 -6.55
CA GLY A 553 25.68 2.14 -5.70
C GLY A 553 25.07 3.30 -6.50
N ASN A 554 24.71 4.38 -5.85
CA ASN A 554 24.20 5.58 -6.52
C ASN A 554 25.13 6.07 -7.59
#